data_bdbde1c0621bd465d8f5cc29d6c3988f
#
_entry.id   bdbde1c0621bd465d8f5cc29d6c3988f
#
_cell.length_a   1.000
_cell.length_b   1.000
_cell.length_c   1.000
_cell.angle_alpha   90.00
_cell.angle_beta   90.00
_cell.angle_gamma   90.00
#
_symmetry.space_group_name_H-M   'P 1'
#
loop_
_entity.id
_entity.type
_entity.pdbx_description
1 polymer ?
#
loop_
_entity_poly.entity_id
_entity_poly.type
_entity_poly.pdbx_seq_one_letter_code
_entity_poly.pdbx_strand_id
1 'polypeptide(L)'
;MARWTVNTSVLRLPVTDHREWDADESERRWRKWVSSKDPSEWGAAEWRKYKKRFLVYDAEDPYKFESYKLPVVDIVDGEPKVIRRGVIAAQQALAGARRGVDLPEDVKERATKLAEKLRKKSDKALEKEED
;
A
#
# COMPACT_ATOMS: atom_id res chain seq x y z
N MET A 1 14.65 -15.35 -9.24
CA MET A 1 13.27 -15.65 -8.85
C MET A 1 12.77 -14.56 -7.91
N ALA A 2 11.51 -14.18 -8.04
CA ALA A 2 10.93 -13.16 -7.20
C ALA A 2 10.87 -13.62 -5.73
N ARG A 3 11.12 -12.70 -4.80
CA ARG A 3 10.98 -12.96 -3.36
C ARG A 3 9.96 -11.97 -2.79
N TRP A 4 8.69 -12.35 -2.89
CA TRP A 4 7.59 -11.52 -2.41
C TRP A 4 7.59 -11.44 -0.89
N THR A 5 7.53 -10.24 -0.37
CA THR A 5 7.64 -9.95 1.06
C THR A 5 6.49 -9.05 1.48
N VAL A 6 5.95 -9.30 2.67
CA VAL A 6 4.88 -8.48 3.24
C VAL A 6 5.48 -7.28 3.97
N ASN A 7 4.95 -6.09 3.68
CA ASN A 7 5.46 -4.83 4.22
C ASN A 7 4.70 -4.42 5.49
N THR A 8 5.16 -4.89 6.64
CA THR A 8 4.49 -4.60 7.92
C THR A 8 4.66 -3.15 8.38
N SER A 9 5.55 -2.39 7.77
CA SER A 9 5.78 -0.99 8.15
C SER A 9 4.56 -0.10 7.94
N VAL A 10 3.61 -0.50 7.08
CA VAL A 10 2.36 0.23 6.88
C VAL A 10 1.53 0.35 8.17
N LEU A 11 1.72 -0.59 9.13
CA LEU A 11 1.02 -0.55 10.42
C LEU A 11 1.42 0.64 11.28
N ARG A 12 2.55 1.27 10.99
CA ARG A 12 3.05 2.44 11.74
C ARG A 12 2.46 3.76 11.25
N LEU A 13 1.80 3.75 10.09
CA LEU A 13 1.24 4.95 9.51
C LEU A 13 -0.13 5.26 10.11
N PRO A 14 -0.49 6.55 10.24
CA PRO A 14 -1.85 6.90 10.64
C PRO A 14 -2.85 6.47 9.58
N VAL A 15 -4.09 6.25 9.97
CA VAL A 15 -5.16 5.83 9.07
C VAL A 15 -6.21 6.93 8.95
N THR A 16 -6.89 6.96 7.80
CA THR A 16 -8.03 7.84 7.58
C THR A 16 -9.08 7.09 6.77
N ASP A 17 -10.34 7.43 7.00
CA ASP A 17 -11.49 6.79 6.33
C ASP A 17 -12.28 7.73 5.43
N HIS A 18 -11.98 9.02 5.46
CA HIS A 18 -12.77 10.05 4.77
C HIS A 18 -12.38 10.30 3.32
N ARG A 19 -11.49 9.51 2.77
CA ARG A 19 -11.00 9.72 1.42
C ARG A 19 -11.55 8.69 0.45
N GLU A 20 -11.89 9.14 -0.74
CA GLU A 20 -12.13 8.25 -1.85
C GLU A 20 -10.82 7.56 -2.22
N TRP A 21 -10.93 6.36 -2.75
CA TRP A 21 -9.76 5.63 -3.22
C TRP A 21 -9.79 5.55 -4.74
N ASP A 22 -8.98 6.38 -5.38
CA ASP A 22 -8.66 6.31 -6.80
C ASP A 22 -7.20 5.92 -6.92
N ALA A 23 -6.94 4.67 -7.25
CA ALA A 23 -5.60 4.12 -7.26
C ALA A 23 -4.67 4.85 -8.22
N ASP A 24 -5.17 5.27 -9.38
CA ASP A 24 -4.36 5.96 -10.39
C ASP A 24 -3.98 7.36 -9.95
N GLU A 25 -4.94 8.13 -9.42
CA GLU A 25 -4.67 9.48 -8.90
C GLU A 25 -3.74 9.42 -7.69
N SER A 26 -3.97 8.46 -6.80
CA SER A 26 -3.14 8.21 -5.63
C SER A 26 -1.71 7.88 -6.03
N GLU A 27 -1.55 7.06 -7.07
CA GLU A 27 -0.22 6.70 -7.58
C GLU A 27 0.53 7.94 -8.09
N ARG A 28 -0.14 8.82 -8.81
CA ARG A 28 0.47 10.07 -9.30
C ARG A 28 0.95 10.96 -8.16
N ARG A 29 0.09 11.16 -7.15
CA ARG A 29 0.46 11.96 -5.97
C ARG A 29 1.65 11.33 -5.23
N TRP A 30 1.63 10.00 -5.12
CA TRP A 30 2.69 9.26 -4.44
C TRP A 30 4.03 9.41 -5.14
N ARG A 31 4.05 9.26 -6.46
CA ARG A 31 5.31 9.42 -7.22
C ARG A 31 5.90 10.82 -7.07
N LYS A 32 5.07 11.84 -7.09
CA LYS A 32 5.51 13.23 -6.89
C LYS A 32 6.05 13.44 -5.48
N TRP A 33 5.41 12.81 -4.49
CA TRP A 33 5.89 12.88 -3.10
C TRP A 33 7.23 12.17 -2.93
N VAL A 34 7.42 11.04 -3.61
CA VAL A 34 8.67 10.28 -3.55
C VAL A 34 9.83 11.11 -4.09
N SER A 35 9.67 11.73 -5.27
CA SER A 35 10.74 12.50 -5.88
C SER A 35 10.23 13.32 -7.07
N SER A 36 10.89 14.47 -7.32
CA SER A 36 10.69 15.24 -8.54
C SER A 36 11.47 14.67 -9.73
N LYS A 37 12.38 13.72 -9.48
CA LYS A 37 13.17 13.10 -10.54
C LYS A 37 12.33 12.11 -11.35
N ASP A 38 12.73 11.89 -12.60
CA ASP A 38 12.17 10.82 -13.40
C ASP A 38 12.43 9.46 -12.69
N PRO A 39 11.45 8.54 -12.66
CA PRO A 39 11.66 7.24 -12.00
C PRO A 39 12.85 6.44 -12.51
N SER A 40 13.27 6.64 -13.77
CA SER A 40 14.47 5.99 -14.30
C SER A 40 15.75 6.43 -13.58
N GLU A 41 15.70 7.54 -12.88
CA GLU A 41 16.82 8.11 -12.13
C GLU A 41 16.74 7.81 -10.63
N TRP A 42 15.69 7.12 -10.17
CA TRP A 42 15.54 6.81 -8.76
C TRP A 42 16.60 5.83 -8.28
N GLY A 43 17.20 6.14 -7.14
CA GLY A 43 18.09 5.24 -6.43
C GLY A 43 17.40 4.56 -5.26
N ALA A 44 18.19 3.91 -4.40
CA ALA A 44 17.66 3.13 -3.28
C ALA A 44 16.79 3.95 -2.33
N ALA A 45 17.12 5.22 -2.09
CA ALA A 45 16.38 6.08 -1.17
C ALA A 45 14.95 6.35 -1.69
N GLU A 46 14.82 6.66 -2.98
CA GLU A 46 13.52 6.92 -3.59
C GLU A 46 12.67 5.66 -3.63
N TRP A 47 13.25 4.53 -3.99
CA TRP A 47 12.51 3.27 -4.03
C TRP A 47 12.06 2.83 -2.62
N ARG A 48 12.82 3.13 -1.58
CA ARG A 48 12.38 2.88 -0.19
C ARG A 48 11.17 3.75 0.18
N LYS A 49 11.12 4.99 -0.28
CA LYS A 49 9.94 5.84 -0.08
C LYS A 49 8.75 5.30 -0.86
N TYR A 50 8.97 4.89 -2.10
CA TYR A 50 7.92 4.33 -2.94
C TYR A 50 7.27 3.11 -2.29
N LYS A 51 8.07 2.22 -1.70
CA LYS A 51 7.62 0.99 -1.05
C LYS A 51 6.60 1.22 0.06
N LYS A 52 6.66 2.35 0.75
CA LYS A 52 5.80 2.63 1.91
C LYS A 52 4.29 2.60 1.60
N ARG A 53 3.92 2.64 0.34
CA ARG A 53 2.53 2.65 -0.12
C ARG A 53 1.90 1.24 -0.17
N PHE A 54 2.70 0.19 -0.22
CA PHE A 54 2.26 -1.13 -0.66
C PHE A 54 2.32 -2.18 0.44
N LEU A 55 1.37 -3.14 0.38
CA LEU A 55 1.35 -4.27 1.32
C LEU A 55 2.42 -5.30 1.01
N VAL A 56 2.78 -5.50 -0.26
CA VAL A 56 3.77 -6.50 -0.67
C VAL A 56 4.73 -5.93 -1.70
N TYR A 57 5.93 -6.47 -1.72
CA TYR A 57 6.95 -6.09 -2.70
C TYR A 57 7.90 -7.26 -2.98
N ASP A 58 8.54 -7.22 -4.14
CA ASP A 58 9.57 -8.19 -4.52
C ASP A 58 10.93 -7.68 -4.04
N ALA A 59 11.46 -8.31 -3.01
CA ALA A 59 12.72 -7.89 -2.38
C ALA A 59 13.95 -8.18 -3.24
N GLU A 60 13.85 -9.06 -4.25
CA GLU A 60 14.97 -9.37 -5.14
C GLU A 60 15.14 -8.37 -6.27
N ASP A 61 14.08 -7.66 -6.64
CA ASP A 61 14.14 -6.72 -7.75
C ASP A 61 13.33 -5.44 -7.44
N PRO A 62 13.81 -4.63 -6.49
CA PRO A 62 13.02 -3.53 -5.94
C PRO A 62 13.03 -2.24 -6.78
N TYR A 63 13.69 -2.21 -7.94
CA TYR A 63 13.87 -1.00 -8.74
C TYR A 63 12.98 -0.96 -9.98
N LYS A 64 11.74 -1.45 -9.84
CA LYS A 64 10.72 -1.37 -10.90
C LYS A 64 9.33 -1.35 -10.27
N PHE A 65 8.37 -0.72 -10.94
CA PHE A 65 7.02 -0.55 -10.41
C PHE A 65 6.28 -1.88 -10.23
N GLU A 66 6.51 -2.84 -11.12
CA GLU A 66 5.87 -4.16 -11.08
C GLU A 66 6.22 -4.98 -9.84
N SER A 67 7.27 -4.58 -9.12
CA SER A 67 7.69 -5.25 -7.89
C SER A 67 6.87 -4.83 -6.66
N TYR A 68 5.87 -3.96 -6.84
CA TYR A 68 5.06 -3.43 -5.73
C TYR A 68 3.59 -3.68 -6.02
N LYS A 69 2.88 -4.29 -5.06
CA LYS A 69 1.47 -4.67 -5.23
C LYS A 69 0.66 -4.31 -4.00
N LEU A 70 -0.64 -4.13 -4.21
CA LEU A 70 -1.62 -3.86 -3.17
C LEU A 70 -1.37 -2.53 -2.46
N PRO A 71 -1.54 -1.39 -3.18
CA PRO A 71 -1.38 -0.08 -2.59
C PRO A 71 -2.51 0.23 -1.60
N VAL A 72 -2.17 0.84 -0.47
CA VAL A 72 -3.15 1.21 0.58
C VAL A 72 -2.91 2.60 1.17
N VAL A 73 -1.89 3.33 0.69
CA VAL A 73 -1.47 4.60 1.26
C VAL A 73 -1.58 5.71 0.22
N ASP A 74 -1.96 6.89 0.66
CA ASP A 74 -1.97 8.10 -0.15
C ASP A 74 -1.36 9.25 0.64
N ILE A 75 -1.11 10.35 -0.02
CA ILE A 75 -0.64 11.57 0.62
C ILE A 75 -1.87 12.41 1.02
N VAL A 76 -2.01 12.67 2.30
CA VAL A 76 -3.11 13.45 2.87
C VAL A 76 -2.48 14.57 3.70
N ASP A 77 -2.74 15.82 3.31
CA ASP A 77 -2.15 17.00 3.97
C ASP A 77 -0.62 16.94 4.02
N GLY A 78 -0.01 16.46 2.93
CA GLY A 78 1.44 16.37 2.79
C GLY A 78 2.09 15.17 3.46
N GLU A 79 1.33 14.27 4.07
CA GLU A 79 1.85 13.14 4.82
C GLU A 79 1.26 11.80 4.36
N PRO A 80 2.05 10.70 4.39
CA PRO A 80 1.52 9.37 4.09
C PRO A 80 0.52 8.91 5.14
N LYS A 81 -0.66 8.49 4.67
CA LYS A 81 -1.70 7.90 5.54
C LYS A 81 -2.32 6.69 4.86
N VAL A 82 -2.65 5.69 5.65
CA VAL A 82 -3.39 4.52 5.15
C VAL A 82 -4.84 4.95 4.89
N ILE A 83 -5.33 4.63 3.71
CA ILE A 83 -6.71 4.96 3.30
C ILE A 83 -7.57 3.71 3.49
N ARG A 84 -8.61 3.81 4.31
CA ARG A 84 -9.48 2.65 4.60
C ARG A 84 -10.04 1.99 3.34
N ARG A 85 -10.50 2.79 2.38
CA ARG A 85 -11.02 2.25 1.11
C ARG A 85 -9.94 1.55 0.28
N GLY A 86 -8.67 2.00 0.41
CA GLY A 86 -7.53 1.32 -0.20
C GLY A 86 -7.31 -0.06 0.41
N VAL A 87 -7.43 -0.16 1.74
CA VAL A 87 -7.34 -1.46 2.44
C VAL A 87 -8.45 -2.40 1.98
N ILE A 88 -9.68 -1.89 1.85
CA ILE A 88 -10.82 -2.69 1.36
C ILE A 88 -10.56 -3.18 -0.07
N ALA A 89 -10.03 -2.31 -0.94
CA ALA A 89 -9.68 -2.69 -2.31
C ALA A 89 -8.61 -3.79 -2.33
N ALA A 90 -7.60 -3.69 -1.45
CA ALA A 90 -6.58 -4.72 -1.32
C ALA A 90 -7.16 -6.05 -0.83
N GLN A 91 -8.09 -6.01 0.13
CA GLN A 91 -8.78 -7.20 0.60
C GLN A 91 -9.58 -7.87 -0.52
N GLN A 92 -10.26 -7.07 -1.34
CA GLN A 92 -11.01 -7.57 -2.50
C GLN A 92 -10.09 -8.25 -3.51
N ALA A 93 -8.93 -7.64 -3.80
CA ALA A 93 -7.95 -8.22 -4.71
C ALA A 93 -7.40 -9.55 -4.16
N LEU A 94 -7.12 -9.62 -2.86
CA LEU A 94 -6.65 -10.84 -2.21
C LEU A 94 -7.71 -11.93 -2.23
N ALA A 95 -9.00 -11.56 -2.21
CA ALA A 95 -10.12 -12.50 -2.30
C ALA A 95 -10.46 -12.88 -3.75
N GLY A 96 -9.73 -12.39 -4.74
CA GLY A 96 -9.88 -12.77 -6.14
C GLY A 96 -10.70 -11.82 -7.02
N ALA A 97 -11.13 -10.66 -6.49
CA ALA A 97 -11.86 -9.68 -7.29
C ALA A 97 -10.98 -9.15 -8.44
N ARG A 98 -11.57 -8.89 -9.60
CA ARG A 98 -10.88 -8.37 -10.80
C ARG A 98 -9.67 -9.21 -11.19
N ARG A 99 -9.82 -10.55 -11.18
CA ARG A 99 -8.76 -11.54 -11.44
C ARG A 99 -7.76 -11.71 -10.29
N GLY A 100 -7.99 -11.01 -9.16
CA GLY A 100 -7.14 -11.14 -8.00
C GLY A 100 -5.76 -10.53 -8.15
N VAL A 101 -4.84 -11.01 -7.35
CA VAL A 101 -3.44 -10.61 -7.37
C VAL A 101 -2.57 -11.86 -7.53
N ASP A 102 -1.58 -11.77 -8.40
CA ASP A 102 -0.68 -12.90 -8.68
C ASP A 102 0.45 -12.94 -7.66
N LEU A 103 0.27 -13.74 -6.61
CA LEU A 103 1.23 -13.91 -5.51
C LEU A 103 1.22 -15.37 -5.05
N PRO A 104 2.34 -15.87 -4.48
CA PRO A 104 2.33 -17.18 -3.83
C PRO A 104 1.31 -17.24 -2.69
N GLU A 105 0.74 -18.42 -2.46
CA GLU A 105 -0.34 -18.60 -1.47
C GLU A 105 0.06 -18.18 -0.05
N ASP A 106 1.29 -18.52 0.38
CA ASP A 106 1.77 -18.14 1.71
C ASP A 106 1.90 -16.62 1.85
N VAL A 107 2.28 -15.92 0.79
CA VAL A 107 2.35 -14.46 0.77
C VAL A 107 0.94 -13.87 0.82
N LYS A 108 -0.01 -14.43 0.06
CA LYS A 108 -1.41 -14.01 0.10
C LYS A 108 -1.99 -14.14 1.52
N GLU A 109 -1.71 -15.23 2.20
CA GLU A 109 -2.18 -15.42 3.59
C GLU A 109 -1.64 -14.35 4.52
N ARG A 110 -0.34 -14.06 4.43
CA ARG A 110 0.29 -13.04 5.27
C ARG A 110 -0.21 -11.64 4.92
N ALA A 111 -0.40 -11.35 3.64
CA ALA A 111 -0.94 -10.07 3.19
C ALA A 111 -2.39 -9.91 3.65
N THR A 112 -3.18 -10.98 3.63
CA THR A 112 -4.56 -10.97 4.12
C THR A 112 -4.60 -10.62 5.61
N LYS A 113 -3.73 -11.23 6.40
CA LYS A 113 -3.64 -10.93 7.83
C LYS A 113 -3.22 -9.48 8.08
N LEU A 114 -2.27 -8.97 7.30
CA LEU A 114 -1.85 -7.58 7.41
C LEU A 114 -3.00 -6.63 7.07
N ALA A 115 -3.73 -6.91 5.99
CA ALA A 115 -4.89 -6.11 5.60
C ALA A 115 -5.98 -6.12 6.67
N GLU A 116 -6.22 -7.26 7.32
CA GLU A 116 -7.16 -7.36 8.44
C GLU A 116 -6.74 -6.47 9.62
N LYS A 117 -5.46 -6.47 9.96
CA LYS A 117 -4.94 -5.61 11.03
C LYS A 117 -5.12 -4.12 10.70
N LEU A 118 -4.84 -3.74 9.47
CA LEU A 118 -5.05 -2.37 8.99
C LEU A 118 -6.53 -2.00 9.03
N ARG A 119 -7.41 -2.92 8.62
CA ARG A 119 -8.84 -2.70 8.64
C ARG A 119 -9.33 -2.46 10.07
N LYS A 120 -8.90 -3.28 11.02
CA LYS A 120 -9.24 -3.11 12.42
C LYS A 120 -8.73 -1.78 12.98
N LYS A 121 -7.51 -1.40 12.60
CA LYS A 121 -6.94 -0.12 13.02
C LYS A 121 -7.76 1.05 12.49
N SER A 122 -8.21 0.98 11.23
CA SER A 122 -9.03 2.03 10.63
C SER A 122 -10.42 2.08 11.25
N ASP A 123 -11.01 0.93 11.58
CA ASP A 123 -12.32 0.87 12.26
C ASP A 123 -12.25 1.52 13.65
N LYS A 124 -11.16 1.30 14.39
CA LYS A 124 -10.96 1.95 15.69
C LYS A 124 -10.79 3.45 15.57
N ALA A 125 -10.09 3.91 14.55
CA ALA A 125 -9.93 5.35 14.28
C ALA A 125 -11.26 5.99 13.95
N LEU A 126 -12.11 5.29 13.19
CA LEU A 126 -13.47 5.75 12.85
C LEU A 126 -14.34 5.88 14.10
N GLU A 127 -14.30 4.89 15.00
CA GLU A 127 -15.04 4.93 16.26
C GLU A 127 -14.68 6.17 17.10
N LYS A 128 -13.41 6.51 17.16
CA LYS A 128 -12.93 7.69 17.89
C LYS A 128 -13.41 9.00 17.29
N GLU A 129 -13.54 9.04 15.96
CA GLU A 129 -14.02 10.24 15.27
C GLU A 129 -15.51 10.47 15.43
N GLU A 130 -16.30 9.41 15.68
CA GLU A 130 -17.75 9.50 15.91
C GLU A 130 -18.10 9.96 17.32
N ASP A 131 -17.18 9.84 18.24
CA ASP A 131 -17.35 10.33 19.60
C ASP A 131 -16.96 11.81 19.70
#